data_e1bd21315d66acdc7a53985e41ed3120
#
_entry.id   e1bd21315d66acdc7a53985e41ed3120
#
_cell.length_a   1.000
_cell.length_b   1.000
_cell.length_c   1.000
_cell.angle_alpha   90.00
_cell.angle_beta   90.00
_cell.angle_gamma   90.00
#
_symmetry.space_group_name_H-M   'P 1'
#
loop_
_entity.id
_entity.type
_entity.pdbx_description
1 polymer ?
#
loop_
_entity_poly.entity_id
_entity_poly.type
_entity_poly.pdbx_seq_one_letter_code
_entity_poly.pdbx_strand_id
1 'polypeptide(L)'
;MKSLHQSLIDYDLAQLQAIAASRGIPLQTSNRSEAVEILADALLAPAGLAIALAGLAEPEQGALRQLLEHNGRLERARFIRQYGPVRPMGPARLLREKPWQQPVNPAELLWYKGLIFKGFQLTDQGSLEFIYIPDDLLPLLATVLHDQPAPVPEQPQPSIFQVALAPPPPLSVSGAGRLRENLFNLLVYLQITPVRLQYKTDLTAKDKAALAEHLLPPAWPAANRQVELDFLLHLARRAGLLVVSHGRLKPDRDPIRSWLQSQPQQQERLLQNSWRADPTWNDLWRVPGLAPQPTGWENSPLLARAKILDYLAQLATGSDTWYSLADFVATVKRVDPDFQRPDGDYESWYIQDEQGQSLMGFDHWEQVEGALIRYLLTQPLLWLGVTELGLPGERNLPTSFRLTPSGAAFLKNQPISPLPGQKAQFLQVDHNFAVYVPAQASLYDRFQLARFAE
;
A
#
# COMPACT_ATOMS: atom_id res chain seq x y z
N MET A 1 -4.85 -28.90 -5.71
CA MET A 1 -4.39 -28.99 -4.30
C MET A 1 -4.17 -30.46 -3.98
N LYS A 2 -3.86 -30.83 -2.73
CA LYS A 2 -3.71 -32.22 -2.30
C LYS A 2 -5.07 -32.81 -1.92
N SER A 3 -5.28 -34.13 -2.11
CA SER A 3 -6.41 -34.85 -1.53
C SER A 3 -6.25 -34.95 0.00
N LEU A 4 -7.32 -35.29 0.72
CA LEU A 4 -7.27 -35.50 2.16
C LEU A 4 -6.25 -36.58 2.56
N HIS A 5 -6.25 -37.70 1.83
CA HIS A 5 -5.27 -38.76 2.04
C HIS A 5 -3.82 -38.24 1.87
N GLN A 6 -3.54 -37.49 0.82
CA GLN A 6 -2.22 -36.89 0.57
C GLN A 6 -1.83 -35.88 1.66
N SER A 7 -2.81 -35.15 2.22
CA SER A 7 -2.59 -34.18 3.29
C SER A 7 -2.25 -34.86 4.62
N LEU A 8 -2.90 -35.98 4.93
CA LEU A 8 -2.65 -36.78 6.14
C LEU A 8 -1.30 -37.51 6.12
N ILE A 9 -0.79 -37.88 4.92
CA ILE A 9 0.54 -38.52 4.81
C ILE A 9 1.65 -37.62 5.36
N ASP A 10 1.52 -36.32 5.33
CA ASP A 10 2.54 -35.40 5.83
C ASP A 10 2.60 -35.37 7.38
N TYR A 11 1.61 -35.95 8.09
CA TYR A 11 1.48 -35.90 9.53
C TYR A 11 2.13 -37.09 10.23
N ASP A 12 2.68 -36.87 11.43
CA ASP A 12 3.16 -37.94 12.27
C ASP A 12 1.98 -38.69 12.97
N LEU A 13 2.27 -39.85 13.56
CA LEU A 13 1.24 -40.67 14.20
C LEU A 13 0.53 -39.94 15.36
N ALA A 14 1.24 -39.09 16.12
CA ALA A 14 0.64 -38.34 17.22
C ALA A 14 -0.35 -37.28 16.71
N GLN A 15 -0.04 -36.63 15.59
CA GLN A 15 -0.96 -35.69 14.94
C GLN A 15 -2.21 -36.40 14.41
N LEU A 16 -2.05 -37.58 13.77
CA LEU A 16 -3.17 -38.39 13.32
C LEU A 16 -4.05 -38.85 14.49
N GLN A 17 -3.44 -39.28 15.62
CA GLN A 17 -4.16 -39.63 16.84
C GLN A 17 -4.91 -38.43 17.44
N ALA A 18 -4.33 -37.24 17.39
CA ALA A 18 -4.98 -36.02 17.86
C ALA A 18 -6.24 -35.68 17.03
N ILE A 19 -6.16 -35.82 15.70
CA ILE A 19 -7.31 -35.63 14.80
C ILE A 19 -8.38 -36.69 15.07
N ALA A 20 -7.99 -37.96 15.18
CA ALA A 20 -8.90 -39.06 15.52
C ALA A 20 -9.65 -38.79 16.85
N ALA A 21 -8.90 -38.43 17.88
CA ALA A 21 -9.46 -38.14 19.19
C ALA A 21 -10.40 -36.91 19.18
N SER A 22 -10.07 -35.88 18.42
CA SER A 22 -10.92 -34.69 18.27
C SER A 22 -12.25 -35.00 17.57
N ARG A 23 -12.25 -36.00 16.68
CA ARG A 23 -13.43 -36.43 15.90
C ARG A 23 -14.17 -37.61 16.53
N GLY A 24 -13.67 -38.16 17.63
CA GLY A 24 -14.22 -39.36 18.25
C GLY A 24 -14.06 -40.63 17.43
N ILE A 25 -13.06 -40.68 16.53
CA ILE A 25 -12.77 -41.82 15.67
C ILE A 25 -11.87 -42.80 16.42
N PRO A 26 -12.26 -44.07 16.59
CA PRO A 26 -11.42 -45.06 17.24
C PRO A 26 -10.22 -45.42 16.36
N LEU A 27 -9.02 -45.05 16.79
CA LEU A 27 -7.77 -45.34 16.08
C LEU A 27 -6.88 -46.20 16.94
N GLN A 28 -6.89 -47.54 16.71
CA GLN A 28 -6.18 -48.53 17.51
C GLN A 28 -4.94 -49.09 16.83
N THR A 29 -4.41 -48.36 15.85
CA THR A 29 -3.20 -48.80 15.14
C THR A 29 -1.97 -47.99 15.52
N SER A 30 -0.80 -48.67 15.53
CA SER A 30 0.52 -48.05 15.61
C SER A 30 1.17 -47.85 14.22
N ASN A 31 0.52 -48.36 13.16
CA ASN A 31 0.98 -48.21 11.78
C ASN A 31 0.46 -46.87 11.19
N ARG A 32 1.39 -45.99 10.84
CA ARG A 32 1.07 -44.66 10.29
C ARG A 32 0.26 -44.73 9.00
N SER A 33 0.61 -45.65 8.09
CA SER A 33 -0.10 -45.79 6.79
C SER A 33 -1.54 -46.25 6.98
N GLU A 34 -1.77 -47.22 7.85
CA GLU A 34 -3.09 -47.70 8.22
C GLU A 34 -3.92 -46.60 8.94
N ALA A 35 -3.28 -45.81 9.78
CA ALA A 35 -3.92 -44.66 10.45
C ALA A 35 -4.39 -43.62 9.43
N VAL A 36 -3.62 -43.33 8.39
CA VAL A 36 -3.98 -42.42 7.29
C VAL A 36 -5.20 -42.93 6.54
N GLU A 37 -5.25 -44.20 6.19
CA GLU A 37 -6.39 -44.79 5.48
C GLU A 37 -7.67 -44.74 6.28
N ILE A 38 -7.63 -45.17 7.56
CA ILE A 38 -8.78 -45.13 8.47
C ILE A 38 -9.30 -43.69 8.63
N LEU A 39 -8.40 -42.75 8.82
CA LEU A 39 -8.79 -41.35 9.01
C LEU A 39 -9.33 -40.71 7.74
N ALA A 40 -8.72 -40.94 6.58
CA ALA A 40 -9.20 -40.41 5.31
C ALA A 40 -10.64 -40.82 5.03
N ASP A 41 -10.94 -42.14 5.17
CA ASP A 41 -12.28 -42.65 4.99
C ASP A 41 -13.29 -42.11 6.00
N ALA A 42 -12.91 -42.02 7.28
CA ALA A 42 -13.80 -41.54 8.32
C ALA A 42 -14.08 -40.02 8.23
N LEU A 43 -13.09 -39.22 7.81
CA LEU A 43 -13.23 -37.77 7.66
C LEU A 43 -14.04 -37.37 6.43
N LEU A 44 -14.00 -38.18 5.36
CA LEU A 44 -14.82 -37.99 4.15
C LEU A 44 -16.26 -38.51 4.30
N ALA A 45 -16.55 -39.29 5.33
CA ALA A 45 -17.88 -39.82 5.56
C ALA A 45 -18.90 -38.69 5.81
N PRO A 46 -19.99 -38.56 5.00
CA PRO A 46 -20.91 -37.41 5.10
C PRO A 46 -21.55 -37.23 6.49
N ALA A 47 -21.91 -38.34 7.15
CA ALA A 47 -22.49 -38.30 8.49
C ALA A 47 -21.50 -37.76 9.55
N GLY A 48 -20.25 -38.22 9.50
CA GLY A 48 -19.18 -37.72 10.37
C GLY A 48 -18.83 -36.28 10.13
N LEU A 49 -18.87 -35.83 8.86
CA LEU A 49 -18.63 -34.44 8.49
C LEU A 49 -19.76 -33.52 8.99
N ALA A 50 -21.02 -33.92 8.81
CA ALA A 50 -22.19 -33.17 9.31
C ALA A 50 -22.14 -32.96 10.83
N ILE A 51 -21.77 -34.00 11.61
CA ILE A 51 -21.59 -33.91 13.07
C ILE A 51 -20.46 -32.92 13.42
N ALA A 52 -19.35 -32.97 12.68
CA ALA A 52 -18.22 -32.07 12.94
C ALA A 52 -18.56 -30.61 12.67
N LEU A 53 -19.35 -30.33 11.64
CA LEU A 53 -19.77 -28.99 11.25
C LEU A 53 -20.88 -28.45 12.19
N ALA A 54 -21.81 -29.29 12.63
CA ALA A 54 -22.85 -28.89 13.56
C ALA A 54 -22.31 -28.41 14.93
N GLY A 55 -21.11 -28.83 15.29
CA GLY A 55 -20.43 -28.42 16.53
C GLY A 55 -19.53 -27.20 16.39
N LEU A 56 -19.51 -26.51 15.23
CA LEU A 56 -18.71 -25.31 15.00
C LEU A 56 -19.47 -24.05 15.41
N ALA A 57 -18.79 -23.15 16.13
CA ALA A 57 -19.30 -21.82 16.40
C ALA A 57 -19.12 -20.89 15.16
N GLU A 58 -19.70 -19.69 15.24
CA GLU A 58 -19.65 -18.74 14.10
C GLU A 58 -18.23 -18.40 13.62
N PRO A 59 -17.22 -18.21 14.48
CA PRO A 59 -15.85 -17.92 14.01
C PRO A 59 -15.23 -19.05 13.15
N GLU A 60 -15.47 -20.31 13.53
CA GLU A 60 -14.96 -21.47 12.77
C GLU A 60 -15.70 -21.66 11.45
N GLN A 61 -17.01 -21.48 11.47
CA GLN A 61 -17.81 -21.49 10.25
C GLN A 61 -17.42 -20.37 9.29
N GLY A 62 -17.14 -19.17 9.82
CA GLY A 62 -16.63 -18.04 9.07
C GLY A 62 -15.29 -18.33 8.41
N ALA A 63 -14.39 -19.02 9.11
CA ALA A 63 -13.10 -19.43 8.57
C ALA A 63 -13.25 -20.40 7.37
N LEU A 64 -14.14 -21.38 7.49
CA LEU A 64 -14.42 -22.31 6.39
C LEU A 64 -15.09 -21.63 5.20
N ARG A 65 -16.08 -20.73 5.43
CA ARG A 65 -16.72 -19.97 4.36
C ARG A 65 -15.69 -19.12 3.61
N GLN A 66 -14.82 -18.42 4.31
CA GLN A 66 -13.77 -17.62 3.69
C GLN A 66 -12.82 -18.46 2.83
N LEU A 67 -12.44 -19.67 3.29
CA LEU A 67 -11.65 -20.59 2.48
C LEU A 67 -12.43 -21.01 1.23
N LEU A 68 -13.72 -21.35 1.33
CA LEU A 68 -14.56 -21.72 0.20
C LEU A 68 -14.67 -20.60 -0.85
N GLU A 69 -14.85 -19.35 -0.42
CA GLU A 69 -14.89 -18.15 -1.28
C GLU A 69 -13.57 -17.94 -2.04
N HIS A 70 -12.46 -18.42 -1.50
CA HIS A 70 -11.13 -18.32 -2.11
C HIS A 70 -10.66 -19.65 -2.74
N ASN A 71 -11.60 -20.44 -3.29
CA ASN A 71 -11.31 -21.72 -3.94
C ASN A 71 -10.57 -22.73 -3.03
N GLY A 72 -10.92 -22.73 -1.75
CA GLY A 72 -10.42 -23.68 -0.75
C GLY A 72 -9.03 -23.37 -0.21
N ARG A 73 -8.43 -22.21 -0.50
CA ARG A 73 -7.11 -21.85 0.03
C ARG A 73 -6.99 -20.36 0.35
N LEU A 74 -6.25 -20.08 1.42
CA LEU A 74 -5.85 -18.73 1.79
C LEU A 74 -4.37 -18.74 2.20
N GLU A 75 -3.71 -17.65 1.97
CA GLU A 75 -2.35 -17.45 2.46
C GLU A 75 -2.32 -17.58 3.98
N ARG A 76 -1.30 -18.31 4.49
CA ARG A 76 -1.21 -18.65 5.91
C ARG A 76 -1.19 -17.41 6.79
N ALA A 77 -0.41 -16.39 6.44
CA ALA A 77 -0.30 -15.17 7.23
C ALA A 77 -1.65 -14.46 7.37
N ARG A 78 -2.40 -14.35 6.27
CA ARG A 78 -3.75 -13.77 6.26
C ARG A 78 -4.73 -14.58 7.09
N PHE A 79 -4.70 -15.91 6.96
CA PHE A 79 -5.61 -16.81 7.68
C PHE A 79 -5.37 -16.77 9.19
N ILE A 80 -4.11 -16.92 9.65
CA ILE A 80 -3.79 -16.94 11.08
C ILE A 80 -4.01 -15.60 11.79
N ARG A 81 -3.91 -14.49 11.07
CA ARG A 81 -4.19 -13.16 11.62
C ARG A 81 -5.65 -13.01 12.02
N GLN A 82 -6.54 -13.61 11.27
CA GLN A 82 -7.98 -13.51 11.52
C GLN A 82 -8.49 -14.60 12.47
N TYR A 83 -7.95 -15.82 12.37
CA TYR A 83 -8.47 -16.99 13.05
C TYR A 83 -7.49 -17.60 14.07
N GLY A 84 -6.32 -17.00 14.24
CA GLY A 84 -5.28 -17.41 15.16
C GLY A 84 -4.32 -18.48 14.61
N PRO A 85 -3.12 -18.63 15.20
CA PRO A 85 -2.15 -19.64 14.82
C PRO A 85 -2.45 -21.00 15.46
N VAL A 86 -2.06 -22.08 14.79
CA VAL A 86 -1.98 -23.41 15.39
C VAL A 86 -0.69 -23.52 16.19
N ARG A 87 -0.77 -23.83 17.48
CA ARG A 87 0.40 -23.94 18.37
C ARG A 87 1.35 -25.04 17.89
N PRO A 88 2.64 -24.73 17.64
CA PRO A 88 3.61 -25.77 17.28
C PRO A 88 3.90 -26.64 18.49
N MET A 89 3.68 -27.95 18.38
CA MET A 89 3.91 -28.92 19.43
C MET A 89 4.58 -30.17 18.87
N GLY A 90 5.64 -30.61 19.52
CA GLY A 90 6.22 -31.92 19.21
C GLY A 90 5.32 -33.09 19.71
N PRO A 91 5.49 -34.32 19.19
CA PRO A 91 4.60 -35.45 19.42
C PRO A 91 4.34 -35.76 20.92
N ALA A 92 5.37 -35.76 21.72
CA ALA A 92 5.24 -36.07 23.17
C ALA A 92 4.45 -34.99 23.93
N ARG A 93 4.65 -33.71 23.55
CA ARG A 93 3.92 -32.58 24.15
C ARG A 93 2.46 -32.58 23.71
N LEU A 94 2.22 -32.86 22.45
CA LEU A 94 0.89 -32.94 21.85
C LEU A 94 0.01 -33.95 22.57
N LEU A 95 0.51 -35.17 22.77
CA LEU A 95 -0.22 -36.25 23.46
C LEU A 95 -0.42 -35.97 24.96
N ARG A 96 0.51 -35.25 25.60
CA ARG A 96 0.41 -34.88 27.01
C ARG A 96 -0.58 -33.78 27.28
N GLU A 97 -0.51 -32.69 26.48
CA GLU A 97 -1.32 -31.48 26.69
C GLU A 97 -2.69 -31.53 26.04
N LYS A 98 -2.89 -32.41 25.06
CA LYS A 98 -4.16 -32.64 24.34
C LYS A 98 -4.87 -31.37 23.93
N PRO A 99 -4.20 -30.49 23.13
CA PRO A 99 -4.74 -29.17 22.77
C PRO A 99 -6.06 -29.24 22.00
N TRP A 100 -6.36 -30.33 21.33
CA TRP A 100 -7.65 -30.57 20.66
C TRP A 100 -8.86 -30.59 21.58
N GLN A 101 -8.67 -30.81 22.92
CA GLN A 101 -9.74 -30.73 23.90
C GLN A 101 -10.03 -29.30 24.32
N GLN A 102 -9.05 -28.41 24.25
CA GLN A 102 -9.17 -26.98 24.56
C GLN A 102 -8.41 -26.16 23.52
N PRO A 103 -8.92 -26.07 22.28
CA PRO A 103 -8.33 -25.23 21.26
C PRO A 103 -8.45 -23.75 21.66
N VAL A 104 -7.40 -22.98 21.40
CA VAL A 104 -7.33 -21.57 21.83
C VAL A 104 -7.90 -20.59 20.81
N ASN A 105 -8.12 -21.04 19.58
CA ASN A 105 -8.65 -20.22 18.48
C ASN A 105 -9.30 -21.10 17.39
N PRO A 106 -10.07 -20.48 16.48
CA PRO A 106 -10.76 -21.18 15.39
C PRO A 106 -9.85 -22.01 14.48
N ALA A 107 -8.67 -21.49 14.12
CA ALA A 107 -7.74 -22.22 13.24
C ALA A 107 -7.25 -23.51 13.88
N GLU A 108 -6.93 -23.49 15.18
CA GLU A 108 -6.48 -24.68 15.90
C GLU A 108 -7.58 -25.73 16.04
N LEU A 109 -8.82 -25.31 16.26
CA LEU A 109 -9.97 -26.21 16.29
C LEU A 109 -10.18 -26.90 14.94
N LEU A 110 -10.23 -26.12 13.87
CA LEU A 110 -10.40 -26.66 12.50
C LEU A 110 -9.27 -27.59 12.09
N TRP A 111 -8.04 -27.28 12.49
CA TRP A 111 -6.85 -28.11 12.28
C TRP A 111 -6.99 -29.48 12.94
N TYR A 112 -7.33 -29.52 14.22
CA TYR A 112 -7.52 -30.80 14.93
C TYR A 112 -8.78 -31.54 14.51
N LYS A 113 -9.75 -30.88 13.92
CA LYS A 113 -10.87 -31.55 13.27
C LYS A 113 -10.54 -32.12 11.88
N GLY A 114 -9.34 -31.91 11.38
CA GLY A 114 -8.92 -32.39 10.06
C GLY A 114 -9.67 -31.71 8.90
N LEU A 115 -10.13 -30.47 9.09
CA LEU A 115 -10.88 -29.72 8.07
C LEU A 115 -9.98 -28.76 7.27
N ILE A 116 -8.85 -28.34 7.84
CA ILE A 116 -7.88 -27.46 7.19
C ILE A 116 -6.46 -28.02 7.35
N PHE A 117 -5.60 -27.73 6.38
CA PHE A 117 -4.23 -28.21 6.30
C PHE A 117 -3.29 -27.09 5.87
N LYS A 118 -1.97 -27.27 6.15
CA LYS A 118 -0.91 -26.37 5.73
C LYS A 118 -0.26 -26.89 4.45
N GLY A 119 -0.11 -26.02 3.47
CA GLY A 119 0.57 -26.31 2.22
C GLY A 119 1.67 -25.29 1.90
N PHE A 120 2.52 -25.67 0.92
CA PHE A 120 3.60 -24.82 0.40
C PHE A 120 3.52 -24.81 -1.11
N GLN A 121 3.76 -23.67 -1.71
CA GLN A 121 3.91 -23.50 -3.15
C GLN A 121 5.21 -22.76 -3.42
N LEU A 122 6.04 -23.32 -4.28
CA LEU A 122 7.23 -22.63 -4.78
C LEU A 122 6.78 -21.63 -5.85
N THR A 123 7.17 -20.38 -5.68
CA THR A 123 6.96 -19.30 -6.63
C THR A 123 8.31 -18.73 -7.06
N ASP A 124 8.35 -17.94 -8.12
CA ASP A 124 9.57 -17.26 -8.57
C ASP A 124 10.16 -16.29 -7.52
N GLN A 125 9.36 -15.94 -6.51
CA GLN A 125 9.73 -15.04 -5.41
C GLN A 125 10.02 -15.76 -4.08
N GLY A 126 9.97 -17.12 -4.05
CA GLY A 126 10.22 -17.92 -2.86
C GLY A 126 9.14 -18.96 -2.56
N SER A 127 9.12 -19.47 -1.32
CA SER A 127 8.12 -20.45 -0.86
C SER A 127 6.94 -19.76 -0.19
N LEU A 128 5.75 -19.89 -0.75
CA LEU A 128 4.50 -19.37 -0.19
C LEU A 128 3.83 -20.44 0.67
N GLU A 129 3.53 -20.09 1.93
CA GLU A 129 2.75 -20.96 2.84
C GLU A 129 1.26 -20.59 2.74
N PHE A 130 0.40 -21.61 2.68
CA PHE A 130 -1.05 -21.41 2.65
C PHE A 130 -1.79 -22.41 3.53
N ILE A 131 -2.97 -22.02 4.00
CA ILE A 131 -3.94 -22.92 4.64
C ILE A 131 -4.96 -23.32 3.58
N TYR A 132 -5.29 -24.61 3.52
CA TYR A 132 -6.20 -25.11 2.51
C TYR A 132 -7.14 -26.19 3.03
N ILE A 133 -8.23 -26.35 2.31
CA ILE A 133 -9.17 -27.47 2.41
C ILE A 133 -8.77 -28.48 1.31
N PRO A 134 -8.61 -29.79 1.63
CA PRO A 134 -8.35 -30.82 0.62
C PRO A 134 -9.39 -30.86 -0.51
N ASP A 135 -8.95 -31.17 -1.74
CA ASP A 135 -9.78 -31.10 -2.96
C ASP A 135 -11.02 -32.01 -2.89
N ASP A 136 -10.91 -33.16 -2.26
CA ASP A 136 -12.00 -34.12 -2.07
C ASP A 136 -12.95 -33.75 -0.92
N LEU A 137 -12.49 -32.96 0.03
CA LEU A 137 -13.31 -32.45 1.15
C LEU A 137 -14.07 -31.17 0.76
N LEU A 138 -13.52 -30.38 -0.16
CA LEU A 138 -14.06 -29.08 -0.58
C LEU A 138 -15.55 -29.15 -1.04
N PRO A 139 -15.94 -30.02 -2.00
CA PRO A 139 -17.31 -30.11 -2.46
C PRO A 139 -18.28 -30.60 -1.37
N LEU A 140 -17.81 -31.46 -0.45
CA LEU A 140 -18.62 -31.95 0.66
C LEU A 140 -18.94 -30.84 1.65
N LEU A 141 -17.94 -30.00 1.98
CA LEU A 141 -18.12 -28.84 2.86
C LEU A 141 -19.03 -27.81 2.21
N ALA A 142 -18.87 -27.54 0.93
CA ALA A 142 -19.72 -26.61 0.20
C ALA A 142 -21.20 -27.04 0.23
N THR A 143 -21.50 -28.31 0.04
CA THR A 143 -22.87 -28.85 0.09
C THR A 143 -23.46 -28.73 1.48
N VAL A 144 -22.77 -29.15 2.53
CA VAL A 144 -23.30 -29.16 3.90
C VAL A 144 -23.45 -27.75 4.47
N LEU A 145 -22.56 -26.82 4.13
CA LEU A 145 -22.65 -25.42 4.57
C LEU A 145 -23.72 -24.62 3.80
N HIS A 146 -24.11 -25.05 2.58
CA HIS A 146 -25.23 -24.46 1.83
C HIS A 146 -26.60 -24.94 2.32
N ASP A 147 -26.71 -26.18 2.82
CA ASP A 147 -27.96 -26.78 3.31
C ASP A 147 -28.35 -26.34 4.74
N GLN A 148 -27.44 -25.74 5.49
CA GLN A 148 -27.83 -25.11 6.74
C GLN A 148 -28.52 -23.77 6.42
N PRO A 149 -29.77 -23.51 6.94
CA PRO A 149 -30.32 -22.17 6.87
C PRO A 149 -29.34 -21.27 7.60
N ALA A 150 -28.60 -20.49 6.85
CA ALA A 150 -27.75 -19.48 7.41
C ALA A 150 -28.61 -18.64 8.37
N PRO A 151 -28.19 -18.37 9.63
CA PRO A 151 -28.59 -17.15 10.25
C PRO A 151 -28.28 -16.11 9.21
N VAL A 152 -29.32 -15.31 8.81
CA VAL A 152 -29.16 -14.29 7.76
C VAL A 152 -27.82 -13.66 8.04
N PRO A 153 -26.78 -13.94 7.26
CA PRO A 153 -25.56 -13.20 7.46
C PRO A 153 -26.03 -11.77 7.19
N GLU A 154 -25.77 -10.85 8.08
CA GLU A 154 -25.31 -9.57 7.54
C GLU A 154 -24.28 -10.01 6.53
N GLN A 155 -24.67 -10.04 5.25
CA GLN A 155 -23.77 -10.30 4.15
C GLN A 155 -22.55 -9.46 4.51
N PRO A 156 -21.31 -9.99 4.49
CA PRO A 156 -20.18 -9.12 4.40
C PRO A 156 -20.50 -8.35 3.13
N GLN A 157 -21.16 -7.21 3.31
CA GLN A 157 -21.38 -6.26 2.22
C GLN A 157 -19.97 -6.11 1.68
N PRO A 158 -19.76 -6.32 0.36
CA PRO A 158 -18.45 -6.16 -0.22
C PRO A 158 -17.95 -4.89 0.42
N SER A 159 -16.91 -4.99 1.24
CA SER A 159 -16.59 -3.97 2.25
C SER A 159 -16.44 -2.69 1.46
N ILE A 160 -17.55 -1.94 1.35
CA ILE A 160 -17.62 -0.74 0.53
C ILE A 160 -16.53 0.13 1.12
N PHE A 161 -15.56 0.46 0.30
CA PHE A 161 -14.50 1.36 0.71
C PHE A 161 -15.15 2.72 0.99
N GLN A 162 -15.58 2.89 2.22
CA GLN A 162 -16.30 4.07 2.68
C GLN A 162 -15.50 4.76 3.76
N VAL A 163 -15.15 6.01 3.49
CA VAL A 163 -14.37 6.88 4.38
C VAL A 163 -15.29 7.95 4.96
N ALA A 164 -15.17 8.19 6.25
CA ALA A 164 -15.94 9.21 6.93
C ALA A 164 -15.63 10.61 6.37
N LEU A 165 -16.68 11.38 6.17
CA LEU A 165 -16.57 12.79 5.80
C LEU A 165 -16.06 13.60 6.99
N ALA A 166 -15.22 14.58 6.71
CA ALA A 166 -14.76 15.56 7.66
C ALA A 166 -15.50 16.90 7.44
N PRO A 167 -15.72 17.71 8.48
CA PRO A 167 -16.21 19.07 8.31
C PRO A 167 -15.19 19.90 7.51
N PRO A 168 -15.65 20.96 6.81
CA PRO A 168 -14.74 21.88 6.16
C PRO A 168 -13.69 22.41 7.13
N PRO A 169 -12.40 22.31 6.80
CA PRO A 169 -11.34 22.74 7.70
C PRO A 169 -11.27 24.28 7.76
N PRO A 170 -10.83 24.88 8.87
CA PRO A 170 -10.62 26.32 8.97
C PRO A 170 -9.50 26.84 8.07
N LEU A 171 -8.51 25.99 7.77
CA LEU A 171 -7.42 26.30 6.85
C LEU A 171 -7.24 25.15 5.86
N SER A 172 -6.95 25.48 4.61
CA SER A 172 -6.60 24.48 3.61
C SER A 172 -5.29 24.81 2.90
N VAL A 173 -4.61 23.75 2.45
CA VAL A 173 -3.34 23.83 1.73
C VAL A 173 -3.49 23.09 0.42
N SER A 174 -3.39 23.83 -0.67
CA SER A 174 -3.43 23.27 -2.03
C SER A 174 -2.03 23.06 -2.57
N GLY A 175 -1.81 21.89 -3.19
CA GLY A 175 -0.61 21.59 -3.98
C GLY A 175 -0.74 21.91 -5.46
N ALA A 176 -1.90 22.43 -5.90
CA ALA A 176 -2.15 22.69 -7.32
C ALA A 176 -1.10 23.63 -7.92
N GLY A 177 -0.44 23.19 -8.99
CA GLY A 177 0.63 23.93 -9.66
C GLY A 177 1.95 24.03 -8.91
N ARG A 178 2.00 23.64 -7.62
CA ARG A 178 3.18 23.83 -6.76
C ARG A 178 4.43 23.14 -7.33
N LEU A 179 4.32 21.87 -7.68
CA LEU A 179 5.47 21.13 -8.20
C LEU A 179 5.94 21.68 -9.53
N ARG A 180 5.02 22.16 -10.38
CA ARG A 180 5.31 22.80 -11.65
C ARG A 180 6.10 24.11 -11.45
N GLU A 181 5.66 24.99 -10.54
CA GLU A 181 6.36 26.24 -10.24
C GLU A 181 7.71 25.99 -9.56
N ASN A 182 7.80 25.05 -8.62
CA ASN A 182 9.07 24.66 -8.02
C ASN A 182 10.05 24.11 -9.06
N LEU A 183 9.58 23.27 -9.97
CA LEU A 183 10.42 22.79 -11.08
C LEU A 183 10.88 23.93 -11.98
N PHE A 184 9.99 24.83 -12.33
CA PHE A 184 10.34 26.02 -13.11
C PHE A 184 11.46 26.82 -12.44
N ASN A 185 11.33 27.13 -11.15
CA ASN A 185 12.34 27.88 -10.41
C ASN A 185 13.70 27.18 -10.40
N LEU A 186 13.70 25.84 -10.19
CA LEU A 186 14.94 25.05 -10.25
C LEU A 186 15.55 25.01 -11.65
N LEU A 187 14.75 24.95 -12.70
CA LEU A 187 15.22 24.97 -14.08
C LEU A 187 15.85 26.34 -14.42
N VAL A 188 15.24 27.44 -13.96
CA VAL A 188 15.80 28.77 -14.10
C VAL A 188 17.15 28.89 -13.40
N TYR A 189 17.24 28.44 -12.16
CA TYR A 189 18.50 28.45 -11.42
C TYR A 189 19.58 27.60 -12.12
N LEU A 190 19.26 26.36 -12.47
CA LEU A 190 20.20 25.39 -13.04
C LEU A 190 20.67 25.74 -14.46
N GLN A 191 19.93 26.56 -15.23
CA GLN A 191 20.40 27.01 -16.55
C GLN A 191 21.53 28.04 -16.43
N ILE A 192 21.54 28.83 -15.33
CA ILE A 192 22.54 29.86 -15.06
C ILE A 192 23.69 29.27 -14.22
N THR A 193 23.34 28.46 -13.22
CA THR A 193 24.28 27.90 -12.25
C THR A 193 24.21 26.36 -12.26
N PRO A 194 24.85 25.67 -13.23
CA PRO A 194 24.86 24.23 -13.25
C PRO A 194 25.64 23.67 -12.05
N VAL A 195 25.00 22.80 -11.25
CA VAL A 195 25.54 22.28 -10.02
C VAL A 195 26.36 21.03 -10.27
N ARG A 196 27.54 20.90 -9.63
CA ARG A 196 28.43 19.75 -9.76
C ARG A 196 27.97 18.61 -8.85
N LEU A 197 27.89 17.38 -9.39
CA LEU A 197 27.55 16.20 -8.63
C LEU A 197 28.79 15.61 -7.94
N GLN A 198 28.62 15.17 -6.68
CA GLN A 198 29.55 14.27 -6.01
C GLN A 198 29.26 12.82 -6.43
N TYR A 199 30.31 12.01 -6.55
CA TYR A 199 30.21 10.57 -6.89
C TYR A 199 29.30 10.25 -8.10
N LYS A 200 29.12 11.21 -9.04
CA LYS A 200 28.28 11.14 -10.24
C LYS A 200 26.77 11.12 -10.00
N THR A 201 26.29 11.03 -8.79
CA THR A 201 24.86 10.86 -8.47
C THR A 201 24.32 11.91 -7.53
N ASP A 202 25.08 12.33 -6.52
CA ASP A 202 24.58 13.10 -5.40
C ASP A 202 24.99 14.57 -5.45
N LEU A 203 24.14 15.41 -4.87
CA LEU A 203 24.43 16.82 -4.61
C LEU A 203 25.05 16.98 -3.21
N THR A 204 25.94 17.96 -3.05
CA THR A 204 26.44 18.32 -1.71
C THR A 204 25.31 18.89 -0.85
N ALA A 205 25.42 18.79 0.47
CA ALA A 205 24.45 19.41 1.39
C ALA A 205 24.34 20.93 1.14
N LYS A 206 25.45 21.60 0.80
CA LYS A 206 25.49 23.02 0.45
C LYS A 206 24.68 23.31 -0.81
N ASP A 207 24.85 22.51 -1.87
CA ASP A 207 24.14 22.69 -3.12
C ASP A 207 22.63 22.40 -2.95
N LYS A 208 22.29 21.39 -2.16
CA LYS A 208 20.89 21.09 -1.83
C LYS A 208 20.23 22.23 -1.06
N ALA A 209 20.95 22.83 -0.09
CA ALA A 209 20.45 24.00 0.65
C ALA A 209 20.20 25.19 -0.28
N ALA A 210 21.17 25.50 -1.16
CA ALA A 210 21.01 26.57 -2.15
C ALA A 210 19.83 26.34 -3.10
N LEU A 211 19.67 25.12 -3.61
CA LEU A 211 18.52 24.76 -4.45
C LEU A 211 17.19 24.88 -3.70
N ALA A 212 17.15 24.48 -2.43
CA ALA A 212 15.95 24.55 -1.61
C ALA A 212 15.48 26.00 -1.39
N GLU A 213 16.37 27.00 -1.40
CA GLU A 213 16.00 28.42 -1.29
C GLU A 213 15.13 28.91 -2.46
N HIS A 214 15.25 28.28 -3.63
CA HIS A 214 14.46 28.61 -4.81
C HIS A 214 13.08 27.94 -4.86
N LEU A 215 12.78 27.03 -3.93
CA LEU A 215 11.45 26.46 -3.82
C LEU A 215 10.48 27.47 -3.18
N LEU A 216 9.22 27.32 -3.54
CA LEU A 216 8.13 28.02 -2.83
C LEU A 216 8.20 27.73 -1.31
N PRO A 217 7.70 28.63 -0.46
CA PRO A 217 7.62 28.36 0.98
C PRO A 217 6.98 27.01 1.28
N PRO A 218 7.35 26.33 2.39
CA PRO A 218 6.70 25.07 2.76
C PRO A 218 5.18 25.21 2.77
N ALA A 219 4.49 24.15 2.37
CA ALA A 219 3.03 24.16 2.29
C ALA A 219 2.39 24.34 3.69
N TRP A 220 3.03 23.82 4.72
CA TRP A 220 2.72 24.08 6.14
C TRP A 220 4.01 23.98 6.98
N PRO A 221 4.05 24.49 8.22
CA PRO A 221 5.29 24.66 9.00
C PRO A 221 6.11 23.37 9.21
N ALA A 222 5.46 22.22 9.31
CA ALA A 222 6.13 20.92 9.49
C ALA A 222 6.47 20.21 8.17
N ALA A 223 6.19 20.80 7.00
CA ALA A 223 6.51 20.21 5.71
C ALA A 223 8.04 20.21 5.49
N ASN A 224 8.57 19.03 5.11
CA ASN A 224 10.00 18.88 4.90
C ASN A 224 10.42 19.35 3.50
N ARG A 225 10.98 20.54 3.43
CA ARG A 225 11.46 21.16 2.18
C ARG A 225 12.56 20.37 1.49
N GLN A 226 13.41 19.69 2.26
CA GLN A 226 14.50 18.90 1.70
C GLN A 226 13.97 17.66 1.00
N VAL A 227 12.95 17.00 1.56
CA VAL A 227 12.30 15.84 0.92
C VAL A 227 11.56 16.25 -0.34
N GLU A 228 10.90 17.43 -0.33
CA GLU A 228 10.26 17.99 -1.54
C GLU A 228 11.28 18.27 -2.65
N LEU A 229 12.44 18.81 -2.31
CA LEU A 229 13.54 19.04 -3.27
C LEU A 229 14.07 17.73 -3.85
N ASP A 230 14.35 16.74 -3.00
CA ASP A 230 14.86 15.44 -3.43
C ASP A 230 13.85 14.74 -4.34
N PHE A 231 12.56 14.81 -4.01
CA PHE A 231 11.48 14.31 -4.84
C PHE A 231 11.42 15.01 -6.20
N LEU A 232 11.45 16.31 -6.22
CA LEU A 232 11.39 17.12 -7.44
C LEU A 232 12.57 16.88 -8.37
N LEU A 233 13.80 16.84 -7.82
CA LEU A 233 15.02 16.55 -8.59
C LEU A 233 14.99 15.13 -9.17
N HIS A 234 14.49 14.18 -8.40
CA HIS A 234 14.32 12.81 -8.86
C HIS A 234 13.33 12.72 -10.02
N LEU A 235 12.14 13.31 -9.88
CA LEU A 235 11.13 13.33 -10.94
C LEU A 235 11.59 14.06 -12.19
N ALA A 236 12.28 15.19 -12.02
CA ALA A 236 12.79 15.96 -13.17
C ALA A 236 13.82 15.17 -13.99
N ARG A 237 14.68 14.37 -13.30
CA ARG A 237 15.59 13.44 -13.99
C ARG A 237 14.83 12.31 -14.66
N ARG A 238 13.84 11.73 -13.98
CA ARG A 238 13.02 10.62 -14.48
C ARG A 238 12.18 11.03 -15.71
N ALA A 239 11.67 12.25 -15.70
CA ALA A 239 10.96 12.86 -16.83
C ALA A 239 11.89 13.33 -17.98
N GLY A 240 13.20 13.16 -17.86
CA GLY A 240 14.19 13.59 -18.85
C GLY A 240 14.39 15.10 -18.92
N LEU A 241 13.88 15.87 -17.96
CA LEU A 241 14.01 17.34 -17.95
C LEU A 241 15.37 17.81 -17.42
N LEU A 242 16.03 16.98 -16.60
CA LEU A 242 17.37 17.22 -16.09
C LEU A 242 18.33 16.11 -16.54
N VAL A 243 19.51 16.52 -16.97
CA VAL A 243 20.58 15.61 -17.44
C VAL A 243 21.89 15.90 -16.72
N VAL A 244 22.68 14.86 -16.54
CA VAL A 244 24.06 14.98 -16.04
C VAL A 244 25.01 15.03 -17.24
N SER A 245 25.71 16.14 -17.39
CA SER A 245 26.68 16.34 -18.46
C SER A 245 27.97 16.87 -17.87
N HIS A 246 29.09 16.21 -18.15
CA HIS A 246 30.42 16.54 -17.60
C HIS A 246 30.43 16.66 -16.06
N GLY A 247 29.68 15.77 -15.38
CA GLY A 247 29.57 15.77 -13.93
C GLY A 247 28.75 16.91 -13.32
N ARG A 248 27.99 17.63 -14.14
CA ARG A 248 27.11 18.72 -13.70
C ARG A 248 25.67 18.42 -14.03
N LEU A 249 24.78 18.72 -13.09
CA LEU A 249 23.34 18.68 -13.29
C LEU A 249 22.90 19.95 -14.01
N LYS A 250 22.20 19.78 -15.11
CA LYS A 250 21.71 20.89 -15.92
C LYS A 250 20.39 20.53 -16.61
N PRO A 251 19.64 21.53 -17.05
CA PRO A 251 18.45 21.35 -17.90
C PRO A 251 18.79 20.65 -19.22
N ASP A 252 17.96 19.71 -19.68
CA ASP A 252 18.06 19.13 -21.01
C ASP A 252 17.24 19.99 -22.00
N ARG A 253 17.92 20.51 -23.03
CA ARG A 253 17.41 21.60 -23.87
C ARG A 253 16.08 21.27 -24.56
N ASP A 254 15.98 20.14 -25.25
CA ASP A 254 14.81 19.83 -26.07
C ASP A 254 13.62 19.34 -25.23
N PRO A 255 13.77 18.43 -24.27
CA PRO A 255 12.68 18.05 -23.37
C PRO A 255 12.12 19.24 -22.58
N ILE A 256 13.00 20.12 -22.06
CA ILE A 256 12.54 21.30 -21.31
C ILE A 256 11.78 22.26 -22.22
N ARG A 257 12.27 22.55 -23.42
CA ARG A 257 11.56 23.42 -24.37
C ARG A 257 10.16 22.89 -24.63
N SER A 258 10.06 21.61 -24.91
CA SER A 258 8.78 20.94 -25.14
C SER A 258 7.84 21.04 -23.93
N TRP A 259 8.38 20.77 -22.71
CA TRP A 259 7.61 20.85 -21.47
C TRP A 259 7.15 22.28 -21.17
N LEU A 260 8.04 23.29 -21.28
CA LEU A 260 7.71 24.69 -21.01
C LEU A 260 6.66 25.27 -21.98
N GLN A 261 6.59 24.75 -23.22
CA GLN A 261 5.62 25.16 -24.23
C GLN A 261 4.30 24.40 -24.16
N SER A 262 4.24 23.32 -23.36
CA SER A 262 3.01 22.54 -23.19
C SER A 262 2.03 23.24 -22.25
N GLN A 263 0.76 22.81 -22.30
CA GLN A 263 -0.29 23.33 -21.42
C GLN A 263 -0.01 22.95 -19.95
N PRO A 264 -0.40 23.81 -18.98
CA PRO A 264 -0.16 23.55 -17.55
C PRO A 264 -0.60 22.16 -17.08
N GLN A 265 -1.72 21.69 -17.59
CA GLN A 265 -2.25 20.36 -17.26
C GLN A 265 -1.37 19.22 -17.81
N GLN A 266 -0.77 19.41 -18.98
CA GLN A 266 0.17 18.46 -19.57
C GLN A 266 1.49 18.44 -18.81
N GLN A 267 1.94 19.61 -18.32
CA GLN A 267 3.12 19.76 -17.49
C GLN A 267 2.97 18.97 -16.18
N GLU A 268 1.83 19.13 -15.51
CA GLU A 268 1.51 18.39 -14.27
C GLU A 268 1.37 16.89 -14.53
N ARG A 269 0.67 16.51 -15.60
CA ARG A 269 0.44 15.11 -15.96
C ARG A 269 1.73 14.35 -16.24
N LEU A 270 2.72 14.99 -16.85
CA LEU A 270 4.04 14.40 -17.06
C LEU A 270 4.69 14.02 -15.74
N LEU A 271 4.67 14.90 -14.75
CA LEU A 271 5.24 14.66 -13.43
C LEU A 271 4.45 13.59 -12.65
N GLN A 272 3.12 13.65 -12.68
CA GLN A 272 2.23 12.66 -12.06
C GLN A 272 2.50 11.25 -12.63
N ASN A 273 2.57 11.12 -13.96
CA ASN A 273 2.83 9.83 -14.59
C ASN A 273 4.26 9.33 -14.35
N SER A 274 5.23 10.24 -14.30
CA SER A 274 6.62 9.90 -13.98
C SER A 274 6.72 9.29 -12.58
N TRP A 275 6.02 9.85 -11.58
CA TRP A 275 5.98 9.26 -10.25
C TRP A 275 5.21 7.95 -10.21
N ARG A 276 4.01 7.89 -10.82
CA ARG A 276 3.16 6.68 -10.82
C ARG A 276 3.93 5.46 -11.33
N ALA A 277 4.73 5.62 -12.38
CA ALA A 277 5.43 4.53 -13.07
C ALA A 277 6.88 4.32 -12.59
N ASP A 278 7.34 5.04 -11.59
CA ASP A 278 8.74 4.98 -11.15
C ASP A 278 8.98 3.90 -10.08
N PRO A 279 9.70 2.81 -10.37
CA PRO A 279 10.05 1.80 -9.38
C PRO A 279 11.21 2.20 -8.47
N THR A 280 11.95 3.26 -8.81
CA THR A 280 13.21 3.62 -8.16
C THR A 280 13.06 4.61 -7.00
N TRP A 281 11.97 5.37 -6.99
CA TRP A 281 11.59 6.18 -5.82
C TRP A 281 10.80 5.32 -4.84
N ASN A 282 11.42 4.91 -3.77
CA ASN A 282 10.75 4.13 -2.75
C ASN A 282 10.16 5.06 -1.66
N ASP A 283 8.83 5.21 -1.66
CA ASP A 283 8.12 6.09 -0.75
C ASP A 283 8.24 5.64 0.71
N LEU A 284 8.26 4.33 0.98
CA LEU A 284 8.41 3.79 2.34
C LEU A 284 9.72 4.23 3.00
N TRP A 285 10.79 4.31 2.23
CA TRP A 285 12.13 4.75 2.69
C TRP A 285 12.22 6.27 2.93
N ARG A 286 11.14 7.02 2.66
CA ARG A 286 11.05 8.47 2.82
C ARG A 286 10.06 8.88 3.91
N VAL A 287 9.39 7.91 4.53
CA VAL A 287 8.46 8.18 5.63
C VAL A 287 9.24 8.70 6.83
N PRO A 288 8.94 9.90 7.33
CA PRO A 288 9.57 10.42 8.54
C PRO A 288 9.33 9.48 9.74
N GLY A 289 10.34 9.28 10.54
CA GLY A 289 10.28 8.39 11.71
C GLY A 289 10.53 6.92 11.41
N LEU A 290 10.66 6.52 10.14
CA LEU A 290 11.04 5.16 9.76
C LEU A 290 12.49 5.09 9.32
N ALA A 291 13.19 4.05 9.75
CA ALA A 291 14.56 3.71 9.35
C ALA A 291 14.60 2.27 8.79
N PRO A 292 14.19 2.06 7.53
CA PRO A 292 14.30 0.76 6.87
C PRO A 292 15.76 0.32 6.76
N GLN A 293 16.06 -0.93 7.11
CA GLN A 293 17.41 -1.49 7.09
C GLN A 293 17.58 -2.35 5.82
N PRO A 294 18.65 -2.14 5.02
CA PRO A 294 18.88 -2.87 3.76
C PRO A 294 19.42 -4.29 4.04
N THR A 295 18.60 -5.16 4.58
CA THR A 295 18.97 -6.53 5.00
C THR A 295 18.48 -7.62 4.03
N GLY A 296 18.28 -7.28 2.75
CA GLY A 296 17.92 -8.25 1.71
C GLY A 296 16.43 -8.44 1.47
N TRP A 297 15.55 -7.70 2.17
CA TRP A 297 14.13 -7.63 1.84
C TRP A 297 13.86 -6.48 0.86
N GLU A 298 12.83 -6.64 0.08
CA GLU A 298 12.40 -5.63 -0.89
C GLU A 298 10.89 -5.38 -0.78
N ASN A 299 10.48 -4.14 -0.98
CA ASN A 299 9.08 -3.77 -1.15
C ASN A 299 8.86 -3.21 -2.56
N SER A 300 7.63 -3.29 -3.05
CA SER A 300 7.26 -2.71 -4.33
C SER A 300 6.59 -1.35 -4.14
N PRO A 301 7.28 -0.24 -4.41
CA PRO A 301 6.66 1.09 -4.34
C PRO A 301 5.53 1.24 -5.37
N LEU A 302 5.60 0.53 -6.50
CA LEU A 302 4.55 0.55 -7.52
C LEU A 302 3.27 -0.10 -7.02
N LEU A 303 3.37 -1.23 -6.30
CA LEU A 303 2.22 -1.92 -5.73
C LEU A 303 1.53 -1.03 -4.69
N ALA A 304 2.28 -0.49 -3.73
CA ALA A 304 1.75 0.39 -2.70
C ALA A 304 1.03 1.62 -3.30
N ARG A 305 1.66 2.27 -4.31
CA ARG A 305 1.04 3.41 -5.01
C ARG A 305 -0.23 3.02 -5.74
N ALA A 306 -0.20 1.94 -6.53
CA ALA A 306 -1.37 1.49 -7.28
C ALA A 306 -2.55 1.26 -6.35
N LYS A 307 -2.36 0.56 -5.25
CA LYS A 307 -3.41 0.28 -4.26
C LYS A 307 -3.98 1.57 -3.63
N ILE A 308 -3.12 2.49 -3.19
CA ILE A 308 -3.59 3.75 -2.59
C ILE A 308 -4.30 4.63 -3.63
N LEU A 309 -3.81 4.69 -4.87
CA LEU A 309 -4.47 5.43 -5.94
C LEU A 309 -5.83 4.82 -6.30
N ASP A 310 -5.96 3.48 -6.29
CA ASP A 310 -7.22 2.78 -6.54
C ASP A 310 -8.26 3.07 -5.43
N TYR A 311 -7.85 3.14 -4.16
CA TYR A 311 -8.73 3.54 -3.05
C TYR A 311 -9.17 5.00 -3.18
N LEU A 312 -8.26 5.90 -3.52
CA LEU A 312 -8.59 7.30 -3.76
C LEU A 312 -9.55 7.49 -4.95
N ALA A 313 -9.42 6.66 -6.00
CA ALA A 313 -10.29 6.72 -7.17
C ALA A 313 -11.75 6.33 -6.86
N GLN A 314 -12.01 5.62 -5.76
CA GLN A 314 -13.35 5.25 -5.30
C GLN A 314 -14.04 6.38 -4.52
N LEU A 315 -13.29 7.38 -4.07
CA LEU A 315 -13.85 8.51 -3.33
C LEU A 315 -14.63 9.45 -4.25
N ALA A 316 -15.72 10.01 -3.74
CA ALA A 316 -16.46 11.04 -4.45
C ALA A 316 -15.61 12.32 -4.61
N THR A 317 -15.77 12.97 -5.74
CA THR A 317 -15.04 14.19 -6.08
C THR A 317 -16.02 15.37 -6.08
N GLY A 318 -15.93 16.21 -5.06
CA GLY A 318 -16.70 17.45 -4.96
C GLY A 318 -15.84 18.55 -4.33
N SER A 319 -16.10 19.81 -4.70
CA SER A 319 -15.36 20.96 -4.16
C SER A 319 -15.44 21.08 -2.63
N ASP A 320 -16.50 20.52 -2.05
CA ASP A 320 -16.78 20.65 -0.61
C ASP A 320 -16.69 19.30 0.13
N THR A 321 -16.24 18.24 -0.55
CA THR A 321 -16.17 16.90 0.03
C THR A 321 -14.80 16.69 0.69
N TRP A 322 -14.74 16.85 2.00
CA TRP A 322 -13.56 16.57 2.80
C TRP A 322 -13.66 15.20 3.46
N TYR A 323 -12.55 14.46 3.50
CA TYR A 323 -12.43 13.14 4.09
C TYR A 323 -11.51 13.17 5.31
N SER A 324 -11.86 12.41 6.35
CA SER A 324 -10.98 12.21 7.50
C SER A 324 -9.74 11.42 7.10
N LEU A 325 -8.55 11.99 7.33
CA LEU A 325 -7.28 11.32 7.07
C LEU A 325 -7.10 10.07 7.96
N ALA A 326 -7.49 10.17 9.22
CA ALA A 326 -7.41 9.05 10.16
C ALA A 326 -8.36 7.91 9.74
N ASP A 327 -9.59 8.24 9.32
CA ASP A 327 -10.55 7.23 8.91
C ASP A 327 -10.20 6.58 7.57
N PHE A 328 -9.56 7.32 6.66
CA PHE A 328 -9.02 6.73 5.43
C PHE A 328 -7.98 5.65 5.76
N VAL A 329 -7.03 5.94 6.64
CA VAL A 329 -6.02 4.97 7.10
C VAL A 329 -6.67 3.77 7.78
N ALA A 330 -7.63 4.00 8.69
CA ALA A 330 -8.35 2.93 9.38
C ALA A 330 -9.18 2.08 8.40
N THR A 331 -9.77 2.69 7.37
CA THR A 331 -10.53 1.98 6.34
C THR A 331 -9.62 1.10 5.49
N VAL A 332 -8.44 1.58 5.06
CA VAL A 332 -7.46 0.74 4.35
C VAL A 332 -7.02 -0.43 5.24
N LYS A 333 -6.71 -0.18 6.52
CA LYS A 333 -6.35 -1.25 7.48
C LYS A 333 -7.41 -2.33 7.58
N ARG A 334 -8.69 -1.93 7.57
CA ARG A 334 -9.82 -2.85 7.69
C ARG A 334 -10.08 -3.64 6.40
N VAL A 335 -9.94 -2.98 5.23
CA VAL A 335 -10.33 -3.56 3.93
C VAL A 335 -9.19 -4.35 3.30
N ASP A 336 -7.97 -3.81 3.33
CA ASP A 336 -6.77 -4.39 2.71
C ASP A 336 -5.52 -4.04 3.53
N PRO A 337 -5.36 -4.63 4.73
CA PRO A 337 -4.20 -4.34 5.57
C PRO A 337 -2.87 -4.69 4.88
N ASP A 338 -2.91 -5.62 3.94
CA ASP A 338 -1.74 -6.16 3.22
C ASP A 338 -1.45 -5.44 1.90
N PHE A 339 -2.02 -4.25 1.68
CA PHE A 339 -1.97 -3.52 0.41
C PHE A 339 -0.57 -3.36 -0.20
N GLN A 340 0.50 -3.34 0.61
CA GLN A 340 1.89 -3.31 0.15
C GLN A 340 2.66 -4.61 0.45
N ARG A 341 2.06 -5.56 1.16
CA ARG A 341 2.62 -6.85 1.57
C ARG A 341 1.76 -7.98 1.02
N PRO A 342 1.89 -8.35 -0.27
CA PRO A 342 0.99 -9.30 -0.91
C PRO A 342 0.94 -10.65 -0.19
N ASP A 343 2.02 -11.01 0.50
CA ASP A 343 2.11 -12.27 1.26
C ASP A 343 1.68 -12.12 2.72
N GLY A 344 1.20 -10.94 3.15
CA GLY A 344 0.82 -10.67 4.55
C GLY A 344 1.97 -10.85 5.54
N ASP A 345 3.21 -10.82 5.06
CA ASP A 345 4.41 -11.01 5.88
C ASP A 345 4.83 -9.70 6.54
N TYR A 346 4.66 -9.64 7.84
CA TYR A 346 5.06 -8.52 8.70
C TYR A 346 6.35 -8.77 9.48
N GLU A 347 6.97 -9.95 9.31
CA GLU A 347 8.14 -10.37 10.09
C GLU A 347 9.45 -10.26 9.32
N SER A 348 9.41 -10.10 7.98
CA SER A 348 10.63 -10.11 7.14
C SER A 348 11.19 -8.72 6.86
N TRP A 349 10.42 -7.65 7.01
CA TRP A 349 10.89 -6.29 6.75
C TRP A 349 11.50 -5.67 8.00
N TYR A 350 12.82 -5.51 7.97
CA TYR A 350 13.58 -4.91 9.06
C TYR A 350 13.46 -3.38 9.02
N ILE A 351 12.46 -2.86 9.70
CA ILE A 351 12.19 -1.42 9.85
C ILE A 351 12.35 -1.07 11.33
N GLN A 352 13.03 0.03 11.62
CA GLN A 352 13.20 0.59 12.95
C GLN A 352 12.57 1.98 13.02
N ASP A 353 12.24 2.43 14.22
CA ASP A 353 11.95 3.83 14.49
C ASP A 353 13.25 4.65 14.68
N GLU A 354 13.10 5.95 14.96
CA GLU A 354 14.23 6.86 15.22
C GLU A 354 15.04 6.49 16.48
N GLN A 355 14.45 5.73 17.40
CA GLN A 355 15.08 5.24 18.61
C GLN A 355 15.76 3.87 18.41
N GLY A 356 15.67 3.28 17.22
CA GLY A 356 16.23 1.99 16.88
C GLY A 356 15.39 0.81 17.36
N GLN A 357 14.13 1.03 17.78
CA GLN A 357 13.20 -0.06 18.11
C GLN A 357 12.70 -0.72 16.83
N SER A 358 12.63 -2.05 16.84
CA SER A 358 12.08 -2.81 15.72
C SER A 358 10.57 -2.60 15.59
N LEU A 359 10.12 -2.34 14.36
CA LEU A 359 8.72 -2.19 13.99
C LEU A 359 8.21 -3.42 13.22
N MET A 360 8.72 -4.61 13.54
CA MET A 360 8.26 -5.88 12.97
C MET A 360 6.94 -6.31 13.62
N GLY A 361 6.12 -7.04 12.86
CA GLY A 361 4.82 -7.54 13.33
C GLY A 361 3.65 -6.62 12.98
N PHE A 362 2.47 -7.23 12.89
CA PHE A 362 1.22 -6.53 12.54
C PHE A 362 0.81 -5.47 13.57
N ASP A 363 1.26 -5.61 14.81
CA ASP A 363 0.98 -4.63 15.87
C ASP A 363 1.54 -3.24 15.55
N HIS A 364 2.59 -3.18 14.71
CA HIS A 364 3.21 -1.95 14.24
C HIS A 364 2.62 -1.40 12.93
N TRP A 365 1.50 -1.95 12.44
CA TRP A 365 0.87 -1.55 11.18
C TRP A 365 0.63 -0.04 11.07
N GLU A 366 0.13 0.61 12.14
CA GLU A 366 -0.11 2.05 12.15
C GLU A 366 1.16 2.88 12.01
N GLN A 367 2.27 2.38 12.54
CA GLN A 367 3.57 3.05 12.53
C GLN A 367 4.28 2.88 11.18
N VAL A 368 4.01 1.81 10.44
CA VAL A 368 4.64 1.52 9.15
C VAL A 368 3.68 1.80 7.99
N GLU A 369 2.66 0.98 7.80
CA GLU A 369 1.68 1.10 6.71
C GLU A 369 0.82 2.36 6.84
N GLY A 370 0.31 2.63 8.04
CA GLY A 370 -0.46 3.84 8.34
C GLY A 370 0.35 5.11 8.13
N ALA A 371 1.62 5.11 8.52
CA ALA A 371 2.54 6.23 8.29
C ALA A 371 2.84 6.42 6.79
N LEU A 372 3.03 5.34 6.03
CA LEU A 372 3.20 5.42 4.57
C LEU A 372 1.98 6.05 3.89
N ILE A 373 0.77 5.64 4.26
CA ILE A 373 -0.46 6.21 3.69
C ILE A 373 -0.54 7.71 3.99
N ARG A 374 -0.29 8.12 5.24
CA ARG A 374 -0.26 9.54 5.63
C ARG A 374 0.79 10.31 4.85
N TYR A 375 1.99 9.75 4.71
CA TYR A 375 3.08 10.35 3.93
C TYR A 375 2.66 10.56 2.47
N LEU A 376 2.12 9.53 1.82
CA LEU A 376 1.68 9.63 0.42
C LEU A 376 0.63 10.74 0.23
N LEU A 377 -0.38 10.81 1.11
CA LEU A 377 -1.46 11.80 1.02
C LEU A 377 -0.99 13.22 1.30
N THR A 378 -0.09 13.40 2.27
CA THR A 378 0.30 14.72 2.76
C THR A 378 1.55 15.28 2.10
N GLN A 379 2.31 14.47 1.35
CA GLN A 379 3.52 14.91 0.69
C GLN A 379 3.48 14.61 -0.83
N PRO A 380 3.79 13.42 -1.37
CA PRO A 380 3.82 13.23 -2.83
C PRO A 380 2.54 13.63 -3.54
N LEU A 381 1.38 13.20 -3.04
CA LEU A 381 0.10 13.50 -3.71
C LEU A 381 -0.30 14.99 -3.57
N LEU A 382 0.05 15.64 -2.46
CA LEU A 382 -0.09 17.09 -2.33
C LEU A 382 0.80 17.81 -3.33
N TRP A 383 2.09 17.50 -3.38
CA TRP A 383 3.04 18.17 -4.30
C TRP A 383 2.63 18.00 -5.75
N LEU A 384 2.14 16.81 -6.12
CA LEU A 384 1.62 16.49 -7.44
C LEU A 384 0.24 17.14 -7.73
N GLY A 385 -0.33 17.89 -6.79
CA GLY A 385 -1.61 18.55 -6.95
C GLY A 385 -2.81 17.59 -6.99
N VAL A 386 -2.66 16.37 -6.50
CA VAL A 386 -3.73 15.36 -6.46
C VAL A 386 -4.63 15.57 -5.26
N THR A 387 -4.06 15.88 -4.11
CA THR A 387 -4.78 16.15 -2.86
C THR A 387 -4.67 17.62 -2.47
N GLU A 388 -5.63 18.07 -1.69
CA GLU A 388 -5.60 19.28 -0.90
C GLU A 388 -5.82 18.90 0.56
N LEU A 389 -5.09 19.51 1.48
CA LEU A 389 -5.09 19.16 2.90
C LEU A 389 -5.86 20.17 3.73
N GLY A 390 -6.60 19.68 4.72
CA GLY A 390 -7.27 20.46 5.71
C GLY A 390 -6.54 20.44 7.04
N LEU A 391 -6.32 21.63 7.61
CA LEU A 391 -5.63 21.83 8.89
C LEU A 391 -6.61 22.43 9.91
N PRO A 392 -6.61 21.92 11.15
CA PRO A 392 -7.41 22.49 12.24
C PRO A 392 -6.83 23.82 12.78
N GLY A 393 -5.61 24.20 12.35
CA GLY A 393 -4.95 25.46 12.73
C GLY A 393 -3.57 25.58 12.07
N GLU A 394 -2.98 26.76 12.08
CA GLU A 394 -1.73 27.09 11.35
C GLU A 394 -0.51 26.21 11.69
N ARG A 395 -0.42 25.72 12.93
CA ARG A 395 0.72 24.92 13.41
C ARG A 395 0.40 23.43 13.57
N ASN A 396 -0.77 23.01 13.13
CA ASN A 396 -1.22 21.64 13.31
C ASN A 396 -0.93 20.78 12.09
N LEU A 397 -0.87 19.47 12.32
CA LEU A 397 -0.79 18.49 11.24
C LEU A 397 -2.14 18.41 10.50
N PRO A 398 -2.13 18.06 9.20
CA PRO A 398 -3.36 17.83 8.46
C PRO A 398 -4.21 16.71 9.09
N THR A 399 -5.51 16.97 9.22
CA THR A 399 -6.48 15.99 9.76
C THR A 399 -7.50 15.52 8.72
N SER A 400 -7.62 16.27 7.62
CA SER A 400 -8.52 15.95 6.53
C SER A 400 -7.87 16.22 5.17
N PHE A 401 -8.44 15.65 4.13
CA PHE A 401 -8.02 15.89 2.76
C PHE A 401 -9.22 15.86 1.82
N ARG A 402 -9.05 16.44 0.63
CA ARG A 402 -9.96 16.26 -0.50
C ARG A 402 -9.19 16.05 -1.79
N LEU A 403 -9.85 15.51 -2.79
CA LEU A 403 -9.29 15.34 -4.13
C LEU A 403 -9.49 16.64 -4.94
N THR A 404 -8.43 17.09 -5.60
CA THR A 404 -8.52 18.20 -6.55
C THR A 404 -9.15 17.73 -7.87
N PRO A 405 -9.70 18.63 -8.70
CA PRO A 405 -10.18 18.26 -10.04
C PRO A 405 -9.07 17.63 -10.91
N SER A 406 -7.84 18.16 -10.83
CA SER A 406 -6.67 17.60 -11.52
C SER A 406 -6.33 16.20 -11.00
N GLY A 407 -6.38 16.02 -9.68
CA GLY A 407 -6.16 14.73 -9.03
C GLY A 407 -7.21 13.69 -9.42
N ALA A 408 -8.48 14.06 -9.43
CA ALA A 408 -9.57 13.17 -9.85
C ALA A 408 -9.40 12.70 -11.30
N ALA A 409 -9.04 13.61 -12.21
CA ALA A 409 -8.75 13.26 -13.59
C ALA A 409 -7.50 12.36 -13.73
N PHE A 410 -6.48 12.59 -12.90
CA PHE A 410 -5.28 11.76 -12.85
C PHE A 410 -5.60 10.33 -12.37
N LEU A 411 -6.36 10.19 -11.30
CA LEU A 411 -6.77 8.89 -10.74
C LEU A 411 -7.54 8.05 -11.77
N LYS A 412 -8.44 8.67 -12.51
CA LYS A 412 -9.29 8.03 -13.53
C LYS A 412 -8.64 7.93 -14.92
N ASN A 413 -7.37 8.29 -15.07
CA ASN A 413 -6.69 8.38 -16.38
C ASN A 413 -7.44 9.21 -17.45
N GLN A 414 -8.21 10.19 -17.01
CA GLN A 414 -8.98 11.06 -17.90
C GLN A 414 -8.14 12.24 -18.39
N PRO A 415 -8.35 12.73 -19.62
CA PRO A 415 -7.76 13.98 -20.04
C PRO A 415 -8.29 15.12 -19.17
N ILE A 416 -7.42 16.04 -18.79
CA ILE A 416 -7.84 17.23 -18.05
C ILE A 416 -8.37 18.23 -19.08
N SER A 417 -9.64 18.60 -18.94
CA SER A 417 -10.20 19.68 -19.76
C SER A 417 -9.51 20.99 -19.42
N PRO A 418 -9.12 21.79 -20.42
CA PRO A 418 -8.58 23.12 -20.16
C PRO A 418 -9.60 23.94 -19.34
N LEU A 419 -9.14 24.62 -18.32
CA LEU A 419 -10.01 25.57 -17.61
C LEU A 419 -10.47 26.64 -18.60
N PRO A 420 -11.79 26.85 -18.78
CA PRO A 420 -12.29 27.84 -19.71
C PRO A 420 -11.81 29.22 -19.25
N GLY A 421 -11.18 29.99 -20.14
CA GLY A 421 -10.91 31.40 -19.96
C GLY A 421 -9.48 31.81 -19.61
N GLN A 422 -8.53 30.91 -19.42
CA GLN A 422 -7.12 31.29 -19.25
C GLN A 422 -6.47 31.58 -20.63
N LYS A 423 -6.59 32.83 -21.09
CA LYS A 423 -5.77 33.30 -22.22
C LYS A 423 -4.37 33.57 -21.68
N ALA A 424 -3.36 33.01 -22.33
CA ALA A 424 -1.97 33.35 -22.06
C ALA A 424 -1.79 34.85 -22.20
N GLN A 425 -1.23 35.49 -21.17
CA GLN A 425 -0.87 36.92 -21.25
C GLN A 425 0.58 37.05 -21.68
N PHE A 426 0.83 37.97 -22.56
CA PHE A 426 2.18 38.25 -23.08
C PHE A 426 2.97 39.10 -22.10
N LEU A 427 4.30 38.95 -22.13
CA LEU A 427 5.21 39.86 -21.44
C LEU A 427 5.04 41.28 -22.06
N GLN A 428 5.07 42.29 -21.23
CA GLN A 428 4.99 43.67 -21.66
C GLN A 428 6.28 44.40 -21.27
N VAL A 429 6.87 45.10 -22.24
CA VAL A 429 8.08 45.90 -22.04
C VAL A 429 7.70 47.37 -22.17
N ASP A 430 8.03 48.15 -21.17
CA ASP A 430 7.81 49.59 -21.22
C ASP A 430 9.01 50.31 -21.85
N HIS A 431 8.86 51.64 -22.02
CA HIS A 431 9.88 52.48 -22.60
C HIS A 431 11.17 52.60 -21.78
N ASN A 432 11.16 52.23 -20.49
CA ASN A 432 12.32 52.20 -19.60
C ASN A 432 12.98 50.81 -19.56
N PHE A 433 12.60 49.91 -20.47
CA PHE A 433 13.03 48.52 -20.51
C PHE A 433 12.59 47.69 -19.26
N ALA A 434 11.67 48.20 -18.47
CA ALA A 434 11.05 47.40 -17.42
C ALA A 434 10.11 46.37 -18.06
N VAL A 435 10.23 45.12 -17.60
CA VAL A 435 9.41 44.02 -18.13
C VAL A 435 8.34 43.65 -17.10
N TYR A 436 7.09 43.86 -17.47
CA TYR A 436 5.96 43.37 -16.69
C TYR A 436 5.68 41.91 -17.06
N VAL A 437 5.71 41.04 -16.03
CA VAL A 437 5.47 39.60 -16.14
C VAL A 437 4.11 39.27 -15.52
N PRO A 438 3.06 39.09 -16.35
CA PRO A 438 1.76 38.68 -15.82
C PRO A 438 1.84 37.31 -15.16
N ALA A 439 1.00 37.07 -14.15
CA ALA A 439 0.93 35.78 -13.47
C ALA A 439 0.57 34.61 -14.42
N GLN A 440 -0.11 34.91 -15.53
CA GLN A 440 -0.52 33.94 -16.55
C GLN A 440 0.41 33.92 -17.78
N ALA A 441 1.59 34.55 -17.67
CA ALA A 441 2.59 34.49 -18.73
C ALA A 441 3.09 33.04 -18.94
N SER A 442 3.38 32.72 -20.21
CA SER A 442 3.94 31.43 -20.61
C SER A 442 5.20 31.11 -19.79
N LEU A 443 5.30 29.89 -19.28
CA LEU A 443 6.53 29.44 -18.59
C LEU A 443 7.75 29.49 -19.52
N TYR A 444 7.55 29.26 -20.81
CA TYR A 444 8.63 29.36 -21.81
C TYR A 444 9.16 30.78 -21.92
N ASP A 445 8.28 31.78 -22.02
CA ASP A 445 8.68 33.18 -22.11
C ASP A 445 9.36 33.66 -20.81
N ARG A 446 8.80 33.31 -19.67
CA ARG A 446 9.41 33.56 -18.35
C ARG A 446 10.81 32.93 -18.24
N PHE A 447 10.98 31.69 -18.75
CA PHE A 447 12.26 30.99 -18.73
C PHE A 447 13.29 31.64 -19.65
N GLN A 448 12.89 32.15 -20.83
CA GLN A 448 13.79 32.88 -21.70
C GLN A 448 14.18 34.24 -21.10
N LEU A 449 13.21 34.95 -20.52
CA LEU A 449 13.46 36.24 -19.86
C LEU A 449 14.48 36.09 -18.71
N ALA A 450 14.36 35.07 -17.88
CA ALA A 450 15.24 34.81 -16.74
C ALA A 450 16.74 34.59 -17.12
N ARG A 451 17.06 34.50 -18.43
CA ARG A 451 18.45 34.48 -18.92
C ARG A 451 19.08 35.85 -19.06
N PHE A 452 18.26 36.90 -19.10
CA PHE A 452 18.69 38.26 -19.39
C PHE A 452 18.30 39.29 -18.35
N ALA A 453 17.28 38.97 -17.50
CA ALA A 453 16.81 39.85 -16.46
C ALA A 453 17.57 39.55 -15.16
N GLU A 454 17.98 40.62 -14.45
CA GLU A 454 18.53 40.56 -13.10
C GLU A 454 17.43 40.49 -12.06
#